data_d7c862ec15289e1d5062f8d27612b055
#
_entry.id   d7c862ec15289e1d5062f8d27612b055
#
_cell.length_a   1.000
_cell.length_b   1.000
_cell.length_c   1.000
_cell.angle_alpha   90.00
_cell.angle_beta   90.00
_cell.angle_gamma   90.00
#
_symmetry.space_group_name_H-M   'P 1'
#
loop_
_entity.id
_entity.type
_entity.pdbx_description
1 polymer ?
#
loop_
_entity_poly.entity_id
_entity_poly.type
_entity_poly.pdbx_seq_one_letter_code
_entity_poly.pdbx_strand_id
1 'polypeptide(L)'
;MREPSKFVFTAIALIWLMAFPRPGAAQALQEIRIGSSVIGFSSLMSYFARDLKFFEREGFDAKIIYAQTNVGLAALTAGNFDYSNLTTSAVEATLRGMPLRLIAVTNAEPLWGIVVRKDITQISELKGKKLGVSSFGGTSYSAALYVLKHFGLRPKEDVTLLATGGTTERIAALKHASVDAAVIPAPGDMKAEQEGFKILMDAGAVYKLPNGGMSTTVTKIKQNPAEVRRVVRALVQATKFFAEPQNKADATKYLTRVFNLDASSTEEFYRRFVPSLSTNGVVELDKIKLIVDGALERGLITKRVEPETLVDFSFVKGL
;
A
#
# COMPACT_ATOMS: atom_id res chain seq x y z
N MET A 1 -14.06 -54.94 -84.32
CA MET A 1 -13.09 -55.14 -83.28
C MET A 1 -13.08 -53.80 -82.45
N ARG A 2 -13.68 -53.85 -81.27
CA ARG A 2 -13.84 -52.69 -80.42
C ARG A 2 -13.01 -52.89 -79.15
N GLU A 3 -12.11 -52.01 -78.88
CA GLU A 3 -11.32 -51.96 -77.62
C GLU A 3 -12.19 -51.51 -76.44
N PRO A 4 -11.98 -52.05 -75.24
CA PRO A 4 -12.69 -51.59 -74.06
C PRO A 4 -11.96 -50.45 -73.37
N SER A 5 -12.73 -49.41 -73.05
CA SER A 5 -12.29 -48.19 -72.30
C SER A 5 -11.89 -48.55 -70.88
N LYS A 6 -10.71 -48.03 -70.45
CA LYS A 6 -10.24 -48.09 -69.06
C LYS A 6 -10.86 -46.96 -68.27
N PHE A 7 -11.75 -47.29 -67.33
CA PHE A 7 -12.22 -46.37 -66.28
C PHE A 7 -11.13 -46.22 -65.24
N VAL A 8 -10.61 -45.01 -65.11
CA VAL A 8 -9.69 -44.59 -64.00
C VAL A 8 -10.58 -44.12 -62.88
N PHE A 9 -10.66 -44.86 -61.79
CA PHE A 9 -11.26 -44.42 -60.51
C PHE A 9 -10.27 -43.56 -59.79
N THR A 10 -10.50 -42.24 -59.76
CA THR A 10 -9.76 -41.27 -58.90
C THR A 10 -10.44 -41.34 -57.56
N ALA A 11 -9.78 -41.92 -56.54
CA ALA A 11 -10.21 -41.93 -55.17
C ALA A 11 -9.81 -40.56 -54.57
N ILE A 12 -10.78 -39.69 -54.30
CA ILE A 12 -10.60 -38.46 -53.53
C ILE A 12 -10.59 -38.86 -52.05
N ALA A 13 -9.38 -38.93 -51.47
CA ALA A 13 -9.20 -39.06 -50.03
C ALA A 13 -9.51 -37.73 -49.36
N LEU A 14 -10.71 -37.57 -48.77
CA LEU A 14 -11.07 -36.46 -47.90
C LEU A 14 -10.27 -36.59 -46.60
N ILE A 15 -9.16 -35.82 -46.46
CA ILE A 15 -8.43 -35.69 -45.22
C ILE A 15 -9.26 -34.78 -44.30
N TRP A 16 -10.00 -35.36 -43.39
CA TRP A 16 -10.59 -34.67 -42.27
C TRP A 16 -9.45 -34.22 -41.34
N LEU A 17 -9.00 -32.99 -41.46
CA LEU A 17 -8.14 -32.33 -40.46
C LEU A 17 -8.99 -32.18 -39.21
N MET A 18 -8.93 -33.14 -38.30
CA MET A 18 -9.42 -32.92 -36.93
C MET A 18 -8.60 -31.79 -36.33
N ALA A 19 -9.20 -30.61 -36.24
CA ALA A 19 -8.70 -29.51 -35.45
C ALA A 19 -8.76 -29.91 -33.97
N PHE A 20 -7.72 -30.57 -33.47
CA PHE A 20 -7.52 -30.70 -32.05
C PHE A 20 -7.42 -29.27 -31.49
N PRO A 21 -8.24 -28.89 -30.47
CA PRO A 21 -8.04 -27.64 -29.80
C PRO A 21 -6.60 -27.68 -29.27
N ARG A 22 -5.74 -26.79 -29.77
CA ARG A 22 -4.40 -26.59 -29.20
C ARG A 22 -4.61 -26.28 -27.73
N PRO A 23 -3.93 -26.99 -26.78
CA PRO A 23 -3.92 -26.59 -25.40
C PRO A 23 -3.55 -25.09 -25.40
N GLY A 24 -4.44 -24.27 -24.86
CA GLY A 24 -4.29 -22.83 -24.90
C GLY A 24 -2.86 -22.50 -24.46
N ALA A 25 -2.08 -21.87 -25.30
CA ALA A 25 -0.79 -21.32 -24.94
C ALA A 25 -1.04 -20.50 -23.69
N ALA A 26 -0.43 -20.84 -22.56
CA ALA A 26 -0.53 -20.07 -21.33
C ALA A 26 -0.21 -18.64 -21.73
N GLN A 27 -1.21 -17.75 -21.67
CA GLN A 27 -1.02 -16.37 -22.08
C GLN A 27 0.10 -15.80 -21.22
N ALA A 28 1.16 -15.30 -21.82
CA ALA A 28 2.27 -14.72 -21.08
C ALA A 28 1.74 -13.60 -20.18
N LEU A 29 2.14 -13.64 -18.90
CA LEU A 29 1.71 -12.65 -17.94
C LEU A 29 2.21 -11.26 -18.37
N GLN A 30 1.34 -10.27 -18.29
CA GLN A 30 1.71 -8.89 -18.53
C GLN A 30 2.48 -8.36 -17.33
N GLU A 31 3.70 -7.85 -17.53
CA GLU A 31 4.44 -7.18 -16.46
C GLU A 31 3.76 -5.88 -16.07
N ILE A 32 3.59 -5.69 -14.76
CA ILE A 32 3.19 -4.40 -14.17
C ILE A 32 4.21 -4.01 -13.08
N ARG A 33 4.56 -2.73 -13.02
CA ARG A 33 5.53 -2.18 -12.07
C ARG A 33 4.81 -1.35 -11.01
N ILE A 34 4.95 -1.75 -9.74
CA ILE A 34 4.30 -1.12 -8.59
C ILE A 34 5.38 -0.48 -7.71
N GLY A 35 5.40 0.85 -7.64
CA GLY A 35 6.30 1.59 -6.76
C GLY A 35 5.90 1.46 -5.29
N SER A 36 6.89 1.20 -4.42
CA SER A 36 6.71 1.11 -2.96
C SER A 36 7.85 1.80 -2.24
N SER A 37 7.56 2.58 -1.19
CA SER A 37 8.59 3.25 -0.38
C SER A 37 8.96 2.49 0.90
N VAL A 38 8.31 1.35 1.16
CA VAL A 38 8.51 0.57 2.39
C VAL A 38 8.06 -0.87 2.19
N ILE A 39 8.67 -1.80 2.92
CA ILE A 39 8.10 -3.11 3.23
C ILE A 39 7.51 -2.98 4.64
N GLY A 40 6.20 -2.80 4.75
CA GLY A 40 5.51 -2.57 6.00
C GLY A 40 4.00 -2.73 5.84
N PHE A 41 3.23 -2.44 6.90
CA PHE A 41 1.79 -2.65 6.89
C PHE A 41 1.07 -1.93 5.74
N SER A 42 1.51 -0.72 5.34
CA SER A 42 0.88 0.07 4.26
C SER A 42 1.03 -0.53 2.86
N SER A 43 2.06 -1.35 2.64
CA SER A 43 2.32 -2.04 1.37
C SER A 43 2.02 -3.53 1.42
N LEU A 44 1.70 -4.05 2.61
CA LEU A 44 1.58 -5.50 2.87
C LEU A 44 0.61 -6.18 1.91
N MET A 45 -0.54 -5.57 1.61
CA MET A 45 -1.53 -6.17 0.73
C MET A 45 -1.05 -6.27 -0.72
N SER A 46 -0.21 -5.35 -1.19
CA SER A 46 0.41 -5.46 -2.53
C SER A 46 1.39 -6.63 -2.61
N TYR A 47 2.23 -6.81 -1.58
CA TYR A 47 3.14 -7.96 -1.50
C TYR A 47 2.37 -9.27 -1.33
N PHE A 48 1.35 -9.30 -0.47
CA PHE A 48 0.50 -10.46 -0.28
C PHE A 48 -0.22 -10.86 -1.58
N ALA A 49 -0.77 -9.89 -2.31
CA ALA A 49 -1.43 -10.11 -3.59
C ALA A 49 -0.47 -10.69 -4.64
N ARG A 50 0.78 -10.23 -4.68
CA ARG A 50 1.81 -10.80 -5.55
C ARG A 50 2.18 -12.22 -5.15
N ASP A 51 2.54 -12.42 -3.88
CA ASP A 51 3.14 -13.67 -3.41
C ASP A 51 2.13 -14.82 -3.36
N LEU A 52 0.84 -14.53 -3.13
CA LEU A 52 -0.26 -15.49 -3.20
C LEU A 52 -0.95 -15.50 -4.57
N LYS A 53 -0.32 -14.92 -5.60
CA LYS A 53 -0.70 -15.02 -7.01
C LYS A 53 -2.05 -14.39 -7.37
N PHE A 54 -2.54 -13.43 -6.59
CA PHE A 54 -3.78 -12.72 -6.95
C PHE A 54 -3.58 -11.89 -8.23
N PHE A 55 -2.43 -11.23 -8.41
CA PHE A 55 -2.10 -10.54 -9.65
C PHE A 55 -1.92 -11.51 -10.82
N GLU A 56 -1.28 -12.67 -10.59
CA GLU A 56 -1.10 -13.70 -11.62
C GLU A 56 -2.43 -14.25 -12.14
N ARG A 57 -3.42 -14.46 -11.24
CA ARG A 57 -4.79 -14.88 -11.62
C ARG A 57 -5.51 -13.85 -12.52
N GLU A 58 -5.15 -12.58 -12.39
CA GLU A 58 -5.64 -11.50 -13.24
C GLU A 58 -4.76 -11.27 -14.50
N GLY A 59 -3.77 -12.13 -14.73
CA GLY A 59 -2.89 -12.10 -15.90
C GLY A 59 -1.68 -11.18 -15.77
N PHE A 60 -1.25 -10.85 -14.54
CA PHE A 60 -0.12 -9.95 -14.31
C PHE A 60 1.07 -10.60 -13.60
N ASP A 61 2.27 -10.30 -14.08
CA ASP A 61 3.53 -10.45 -13.35
C ASP A 61 3.85 -9.12 -12.64
N ALA A 62 3.50 -9.03 -11.36
CA ALA A 62 3.65 -7.80 -10.59
C ALA A 62 5.05 -7.65 -10.01
N LYS A 63 5.79 -6.65 -10.48
CA LYS A 63 7.10 -6.25 -9.94
C LYS A 63 6.91 -5.12 -8.94
N ILE A 64 7.14 -5.38 -7.65
CA ILE A 64 7.10 -4.36 -6.61
C ILE A 64 8.51 -3.82 -6.44
N ILE A 65 8.69 -2.52 -6.74
CA ILE A 65 10.01 -1.87 -6.83
C ILE A 65 10.11 -0.84 -5.72
N TYR A 66 11.16 -0.97 -4.91
CA TYR A 66 11.45 0.02 -3.87
C TYR A 66 11.94 1.33 -4.48
N ALA A 67 11.34 2.44 -4.06
CA ALA A 67 11.78 3.78 -4.37
C ALA A 67 11.38 4.73 -3.23
N GLN A 68 12.24 5.68 -2.87
CA GLN A 68 11.86 6.75 -1.94
C GLN A 68 10.61 7.48 -2.47
N THR A 69 9.77 7.98 -1.54
CA THR A 69 8.45 8.53 -1.89
C THR A 69 8.48 9.51 -3.06
N ASN A 70 9.36 10.51 -3.03
CA ASN A 70 9.43 11.52 -4.10
C ASN A 70 9.89 10.93 -5.44
N VAL A 71 10.86 10.00 -5.40
CA VAL A 71 11.34 9.28 -6.58
C VAL A 71 10.24 8.39 -7.15
N GLY A 72 9.52 7.66 -6.28
CA GLY A 72 8.42 6.79 -6.67
C GLY A 72 7.26 7.54 -7.32
N LEU A 73 6.88 8.71 -6.80
CA LEU A 73 5.85 9.57 -7.38
C LEU A 73 6.28 10.16 -8.73
N ALA A 74 7.54 10.59 -8.85
CA ALA A 74 8.11 11.06 -10.12
C ALA A 74 8.12 9.93 -11.16
N ALA A 75 8.58 8.72 -10.78
CA ALA A 75 8.61 7.55 -11.66
C ALA A 75 7.19 7.12 -12.11
N LEU A 76 6.18 7.18 -11.22
CA LEU A 76 4.79 6.93 -11.56
C LEU A 76 4.28 7.95 -12.59
N THR A 77 4.54 9.23 -12.35
CA THR A 77 4.10 10.30 -13.26
C THR A 77 4.78 10.21 -14.63
N ALA A 78 6.05 9.79 -14.66
CA ALA A 78 6.82 9.58 -15.89
C ALA A 78 6.46 8.27 -16.63
N GLY A 79 5.62 7.39 -16.05
CA GLY A 79 5.27 6.09 -16.64
C GLY A 79 6.32 4.99 -16.46
N ASN A 80 7.35 5.22 -15.63
CA ASN A 80 8.33 4.18 -15.24
C ASN A 80 7.73 3.16 -14.27
N PHE A 81 6.76 3.58 -13.47
CA PHE A 81 5.85 2.71 -12.72
C PHE A 81 4.44 2.81 -13.31
N ASP A 82 3.72 1.68 -13.27
CA ASP A 82 2.31 1.62 -13.69
C ASP A 82 1.39 2.01 -12.55
N TYR A 83 1.77 1.62 -11.34
CA TYR A 83 1.02 1.82 -10.10
C TYR A 83 1.96 2.19 -8.96
N SER A 84 1.37 2.66 -7.85
CA SER A 84 2.10 2.88 -6.60
C SER A 84 1.20 2.58 -5.40
N ASN A 85 1.77 2.00 -4.35
CA ASN A 85 1.06 1.81 -3.08
C ASN A 85 1.16 3.02 -2.13
N LEU A 86 1.67 4.15 -2.62
CA LEU A 86 1.71 5.43 -1.89
C LEU A 86 0.31 6.05 -1.88
N THR A 87 -0.40 5.98 -0.76
CA THR A 87 -1.78 6.45 -0.63
C THR A 87 -1.85 7.94 -0.32
N THR A 88 -1.60 8.32 0.93
CA THR A 88 -1.66 9.73 1.37
C THR A 88 -0.72 10.62 0.57
N SER A 89 0.53 10.16 0.33
CA SER A 89 1.51 10.93 -0.45
C SER A 89 1.11 11.13 -1.92
N ALA A 90 0.40 10.16 -2.53
CA ALA A 90 -0.11 10.32 -3.88
C ALA A 90 -1.27 11.32 -3.93
N VAL A 91 -2.18 11.31 -2.93
CA VAL A 91 -3.23 12.33 -2.81
C VAL A 91 -2.63 13.71 -2.62
N GLU A 92 -1.65 13.89 -1.73
CA GLU A 92 -0.94 15.16 -1.55
C GLU A 92 -0.19 15.60 -2.82
N ALA A 93 0.39 14.68 -3.58
CA ALA A 93 1.01 14.99 -4.86
C ALA A 93 -0.02 15.46 -5.91
N THR A 94 -1.22 14.85 -5.89
CA THR A 94 -2.34 15.29 -6.74
C THR A 94 -2.79 16.71 -6.38
N LEU A 95 -2.86 17.03 -5.09
CA LEU A 95 -3.15 18.40 -4.62
C LEU A 95 -2.12 19.43 -5.12
N ARG A 96 -0.86 19.01 -5.33
CA ARG A 96 0.20 19.85 -5.93
C ARG A 96 0.23 19.83 -7.46
N GLY A 97 -0.79 19.25 -8.12
CA GLY A 97 -0.96 19.25 -9.56
C GLY A 97 -0.43 18.02 -10.30
N MET A 98 0.07 16.99 -9.61
CA MET A 98 0.42 15.74 -10.29
C MET A 98 -0.85 15.02 -10.80
N PRO A 99 -0.86 14.48 -12.03
CA PRO A 99 -2.05 13.86 -12.62
C PRO A 99 -2.27 12.43 -12.11
N LEU A 100 -2.43 12.27 -10.81
CA LEU A 100 -2.61 10.98 -10.15
C LEU A 100 -4.05 10.80 -9.64
N ARG A 101 -4.43 9.55 -9.37
CA ARG A 101 -5.66 9.19 -8.66
C ARG A 101 -5.40 8.02 -7.72
N LEU A 102 -5.99 8.10 -6.53
CA LEU A 102 -6.12 6.97 -5.64
C LEU A 102 -7.29 6.10 -6.14
N ILE A 103 -7.02 4.85 -6.51
CA ILE A 103 -7.99 3.96 -7.17
C ILE A 103 -8.49 2.82 -6.28
N ALA A 104 -7.78 2.53 -5.20
CA ALA A 104 -8.21 1.60 -4.16
C ALA A 104 -7.49 1.90 -2.84
N VAL A 105 -8.14 1.55 -1.73
CA VAL A 105 -7.57 1.60 -0.38
C VAL A 105 -7.58 0.20 0.21
N THR A 106 -6.48 -0.22 0.81
CA THR A 106 -6.36 -1.49 1.53
C THR A 106 -6.33 -1.31 3.04
N ASN A 107 -5.80 -0.17 3.51
CA ASN A 107 -5.73 0.16 4.93
C ASN A 107 -6.42 1.51 5.17
N ALA A 108 -7.59 1.44 5.79
CA ALA A 108 -8.42 2.61 6.10
C ALA A 108 -7.85 3.45 7.25
N GLU A 109 -6.98 2.85 8.06
CA GLU A 109 -6.32 3.49 9.21
C GLU A 109 -4.85 3.09 9.29
N PRO A 110 -3.97 3.99 9.76
CA PRO A 110 -2.57 3.68 9.94
C PRO A 110 -2.35 2.90 11.24
N LEU A 111 -1.32 2.06 11.28
CA LEU A 111 -0.81 1.42 12.48
C LEU A 111 0.58 2.00 12.78
N TRP A 112 0.62 3.07 13.53
CA TRP A 112 1.85 3.81 13.86
C TRP A 112 1.98 3.97 15.36
N GLY A 113 2.93 3.26 15.98
CA GLY A 113 3.26 3.48 17.38
C GLY A 113 4.02 4.78 17.58
N ILE A 114 3.60 5.59 18.54
CA ILE A 114 4.48 6.58 19.16
C ILE A 114 5.30 5.83 20.20
N VAL A 115 6.49 5.43 19.79
CA VAL A 115 7.40 4.64 20.61
C VAL A 115 8.33 5.57 21.39
N VAL A 116 8.47 5.35 22.70
CA VAL A 116 9.20 6.23 23.59
C VAL A 116 10.12 5.43 24.52
N ARG A 117 11.08 6.08 25.14
CA ARG A 117 11.82 5.52 26.28
C ARG A 117 10.87 5.30 27.47
N LYS A 118 11.19 4.37 28.34
CA LYS A 118 10.31 3.93 29.45
C LYS A 118 9.95 5.03 30.45
N ASP A 119 10.81 6.04 30.58
CA ASP A 119 10.63 7.20 31.47
C ASP A 119 9.54 8.17 30.98
N ILE A 120 9.11 8.07 29.73
CA ILE A 120 8.05 8.91 29.16
C ILE A 120 6.71 8.17 29.26
N THR A 121 5.74 8.80 29.93
CA THR A 121 4.45 8.15 30.25
C THR A 121 3.25 8.78 29.57
N GLN A 122 3.40 10.02 29.05
CA GLN A 122 2.35 10.74 28.35
C GLN A 122 2.93 11.65 27.24
N ILE A 123 2.12 12.00 26.25
CA ILE A 123 2.54 12.77 25.07
C ILE A 123 3.04 14.19 25.47
N SER A 124 2.46 14.80 26.50
CA SER A 124 2.89 16.13 26.98
C SER A 124 4.35 16.17 27.46
N GLU A 125 4.91 15.04 27.89
CA GLU A 125 6.33 14.92 28.30
C GLU A 125 7.31 14.93 27.12
N LEU A 126 6.80 14.90 25.88
CA LEU A 126 7.62 15.13 24.69
C LEU A 126 8.07 16.59 24.53
N LYS A 127 7.55 17.51 25.35
CA LYS A 127 8.01 18.91 25.34
C LYS A 127 9.51 19.00 25.69
N GLY A 128 10.28 19.70 24.84
CA GLY A 128 11.74 19.75 24.90
C GLY A 128 12.48 18.51 24.43
N LYS A 129 11.79 17.48 23.97
CA LYS A 129 12.35 16.19 23.53
C LYS A 129 12.53 16.12 22.01
N LYS A 130 13.26 15.08 21.58
CA LYS A 130 13.53 14.77 20.17
C LYS A 130 12.64 13.61 19.71
N LEU A 131 11.88 13.82 18.63
CA LEU A 131 11.01 12.81 18.02
C LEU A 131 11.52 12.42 16.64
N GLY A 132 11.88 11.15 16.46
CA GLY A 132 12.35 10.57 15.21
C GLY A 132 11.22 10.27 14.23
N VAL A 133 11.40 10.66 12.96
CA VAL A 133 10.51 10.36 11.84
C VAL A 133 11.33 9.82 10.65
N SER A 134 10.69 9.22 9.65
CA SER A 134 11.43 8.65 8.50
C SER A 134 12.15 9.73 7.67
N SER A 135 11.41 10.76 7.28
CA SER A 135 11.90 11.91 6.51
C SER A 135 10.93 13.07 6.66
N PHE A 136 11.39 14.28 6.43
CA PHE A 136 10.49 15.44 6.39
C PHE A 136 9.55 15.31 5.17
N GLY A 137 8.26 15.58 5.40
CA GLY A 137 7.21 15.41 4.37
C GLY A 137 6.75 13.97 4.15
N GLY A 138 7.33 12.97 4.83
CA GLY A 138 6.87 11.58 4.80
C GLY A 138 5.67 11.33 5.72
N THR A 139 5.04 10.16 5.62
CA THR A 139 3.82 9.82 6.38
C THR A 139 4.04 9.84 7.90
N SER A 140 5.18 9.32 8.40
CA SER A 140 5.51 9.38 9.83
C SER A 140 5.71 10.80 10.34
N TYR A 141 6.22 11.69 9.49
CA TYR A 141 6.32 13.13 9.82
C TYR A 141 4.92 13.75 9.93
N SER A 142 4.04 13.48 8.97
CA SER A 142 2.66 13.96 9.02
C SER A 142 1.92 13.42 10.25
N ALA A 143 2.11 12.14 10.59
CA ALA A 143 1.54 11.55 11.79
C ALA A 143 2.06 12.22 13.07
N ALA A 144 3.39 12.50 13.16
CA ALA A 144 3.99 13.22 14.28
C ALA A 144 3.36 14.60 14.45
N LEU A 145 3.27 15.38 13.35
CA LEU A 145 2.68 16.73 13.40
C LEU A 145 1.23 16.68 13.90
N TYR A 146 0.47 15.73 13.41
CA TYR A 146 -0.95 15.59 13.79
C TYR A 146 -1.12 15.20 15.26
N VAL A 147 -0.35 14.19 15.73
CA VAL A 147 -0.38 13.75 17.13
C VAL A 147 0.03 14.88 18.05
N LEU A 148 1.16 15.54 17.79
CA LEU A 148 1.65 16.63 18.63
C LEU A 148 0.61 17.75 18.73
N LYS A 149 0.05 18.19 17.59
CA LYS A 149 -0.99 19.22 17.56
C LYS A 149 -2.25 18.79 18.35
N HIS A 150 -2.69 17.54 18.19
CA HIS A 150 -3.86 17.01 18.90
C HIS A 150 -3.71 17.10 20.42
N PHE A 151 -2.49 16.90 20.92
CA PHE A 151 -2.17 17.00 22.35
C PHE A 151 -1.66 18.38 22.77
N GLY A 152 -1.86 19.42 21.97
CA GLY A 152 -1.53 20.81 22.30
C GLY A 152 -0.04 21.16 22.25
N LEU A 153 0.80 20.30 21.70
CA LEU A 153 2.23 20.58 21.47
C LEU A 153 2.44 21.23 20.11
N ARG A 154 3.27 22.26 20.05
CA ARG A 154 3.64 22.93 18.81
C ARG A 154 4.81 22.18 18.15
N PRO A 155 4.60 21.54 16.98
CA PRO A 155 5.68 20.87 16.28
C PRO A 155 6.79 21.88 15.92
N LYS A 156 8.05 21.46 16.09
CA LYS A 156 9.29 22.22 15.88
C LYS A 156 9.61 23.27 16.95
N GLU A 157 8.63 23.77 17.70
CA GLU A 157 8.87 24.68 18.81
C GLU A 157 8.97 23.93 20.12
N ASP A 158 7.96 23.13 20.45
CA ASP A 158 7.93 22.35 21.70
C ASP A 158 8.63 20.98 21.57
N VAL A 159 8.73 20.42 20.34
CA VAL A 159 9.35 19.10 20.07
C VAL A 159 10.27 19.20 18.86
N THR A 160 11.51 18.76 19.02
CA THR A 160 12.47 18.71 17.92
C THR A 160 12.22 17.49 17.05
N LEU A 161 11.81 17.67 15.80
CA LEU A 161 11.63 16.57 14.84
C LEU A 161 12.94 16.27 14.13
N LEU A 162 13.34 14.99 14.08
CA LEU A 162 14.57 14.54 13.41
C LEU A 162 14.23 13.51 12.33
N ALA A 163 14.76 13.70 11.13
CA ALA A 163 14.70 12.69 10.04
C ALA A 163 15.76 11.63 10.33
N THR A 164 15.34 10.46 10.80
CA THR A 164 16.22 9.37 11.26
C THR A 164 16.19 8.14 10.38
N GLY A 165 15.47 8.18 9.23
CA GLY A 165 15.46 7.09 8.27
C GLY A 165 14.33 6.06 8.47
N GLY A 166 14.60 4.80 8.08
CA GLY A 166 13.66 3.69 8.14
C GLY A 166 13.33 3.23 9.55
N THR A 167 12.58 2.14 9.67
CA THR A 167 12.18 1.58 10.98
C THR A 167 13.38 1.16 11.82
N THR A 168 14.34 0.48 11.21
CA THR A 168 15.56 0.00 11.90
C THR A 168 16.39 1.17 12.44
N GLU A 169 16.57 2.20 11.63
CA GLU A 169 17.34 3.39 12.01
C GLU A 169 16.65 4.17 13.14
N ARG A 170 15.32 4.24 13.15
CA ARG A 170 14.55 4.88 14.24
C ARG A 170 14.67 4.11 15.54
N ILE A 171 14.64 2.77 15.49
CA ILE A 171 14.88 1.92 16.68
C ILE A 171 16.31 2.12 17.17
N ALA A 172 17.29 2.12 16.27
CA ALA A 172 18.69 2.40 16.62
C ALA A 172 18.85 3.79 17.25
N ALA A 173 18.20 4.82 16.72
CA ALA A 173 18.23 6.17 17.27
C ALA A 173 17.65 6.24 18.70
N LEU A 174 16.59 5.46 18.99
CA LEU A 174 16.07 5.30 20.36
C LEU A 174 17.10 4.61 21.28
N LYS A 175 17.73 3.51 20.83
CA LYS A 175 18.76 2.77 21.59
C LYS A 175 19.96 3.64 21.96
N HIS A 176 20.41 4.47 21.03
CA HIS A 176 21.55 5.37 21.23
C HIS A 176 21.17 6.70 21.85
N ALA A 177 19.91 6.87 22.32
CA ALA A 177 19.37 8.09 22.89
C ALA A 177 19.56 9.35 21.98
N SER A 178 19.70 9.14 20.67
CA SER A 178 19.75 10.23 19.68
C SER A 178 18.37 10.88 19.53
N VAL A 179 17.31 10.11 19.80
CA VAL A 179 15.94 10.58 19.96
C VAL A 179 15.33 10.01 21.25
N ASP A 180 14.35 10.73 21.80
CA ASP A 180 13.60 10.32 23.01
C ASP A 180 12.35 9.53 22.67
N ALA A 181 11.82 9.76 21.48
CA ALA A 181 10.65 9.11 20.93
C ALA A 181 10.81 8.91 19.42
N ALA A 182 10.02 8.01 18.82
CA ALA A 182 9.96 7.80 17.38
C ALA A 182 8.56 7.38 16.94
N VAL A 183 8.15 7.80 15.74
CA VAL A 183 6.94 7.29 15.08
C VAL A 183 7.33 6.05 14.30
N ILE A 184 6.94 4.88 14.75
CA ILE A 184 7.34 3.59 14.18
C ILE A 184 6.11 2.82 13.69
N PRO A 185 6.09 2.34 12.42
CA PRO A 185 4.99 1.54 11.91
C PRO A 185 5.00 0.13 12.50
N ALA A 186 3.82 -0.46 12.69
CA ALA A 186 3.70 -1.87 13.01
C ALA A 186 4.24 -2.75 11.83
N PRO A 187 4.88 -3.90 12.12
CA PRO A 187 5.16 -4.46 13.44
C PRO A 187 6.48 -3.96 14.08
N GLY A 188 7.12 -2.93 13.51
CA GLY A 188 8.37 -2.38 14.03
C GLY A 188 8.23 -1.74 15.42
N ASP A 189 7.06 -1.16 15.74
CA ASP A 189 6.73 -0.65 17.06
C ASP A 189 6.73 -1.77 18.12
N MET A 190 6.18 -2.93 17.79
CA MET A 190 6.19 -4.13 18.67
C MET A 190 7.62 -4.66 18.86
N LYS A 191 8.43 -4.65 17.79
CA LYS A 191 9.85 -5.01 17.91
C LYS A 191 10.61 -4.05 18.82
N ALA A 192 10.36 -2.75 18.73
CA ALA A 192 10.94 -1.77 19.64
C ALA A 192 10.48 -2.02 21.09
N GLU A 193 9.23 -2.43 21.31
CA GLU A 193 8.72 -2.80 22.65
C GLU A 193 9.46 -4.01 23.21
N GLN A 194 9.70 -5.06 22.42
CA GLN A 194 10.53 -6.21 22.81
C GLN A 194 11.96 -5.81 23.17
N GLU A 195 12.49 -4.77 22.54
CA GLU A 195 13.81 -4.20 22.82
C GLU A 195 13.82 -3.27 24.06
N GLY A 196 12.69 -3.15 24.77
CA GLY A 196 12.58 -2.47 26.04
C GLY A 196 12.09 -1.03 25.99
N PHE A 197 11.59 -0.58 24.82
CA PHE A 197 10.87 0.70 24.69
C PHE A 197 9.39 0.54 25.05
N LYS A 198 8.63 1.61 24.99
CA LYS A 198 7.19 1.61 25.26
C LYS A 198 6.43 2.18 24.07
N ILE A 199 5.40 1.47 23.62
CA ILE A 199 4.40 2.05 22.71
C ILE A 199 3.48 2.92 23.57
N LEU A 200 3.66 4.24 23.50
CA LEU A 200 2.92 5.19 24.33
C LEU A 200 1.46 5.29 23.85
N MET A 201 1.26 5.29 22.52
CA MET A 201 -0.05 5.25 21.91
C MET A 201 0.04 4.81 20.44
N ASP A 202 -1.07 4.35 19.88
CA ASP A 202 -1.23 4.21 18.43
C ASP A 202 -1.66 5.58 17.85
N ALA A 203 -0.85 6.13 16.95
CA ALA A 203 -1.18 7.38 16.27
C ALA A 203 -2.46 7.29 15.43
N GLY A 204 -2.85 6.08 14.98
CA GLY A 204 -4.11 5.83 14.28
C GLY A 204 -5.35 6.19 15.11
N ALA A 205 -5.24 6.22 16.44
CA ALA A 205 -6.34 6.68 17.28
C ALA A 205 -6.75 8.13 17.00
N VAL A 206 -5.82 8.98 16.57
CA VAL A 206 -6.05 10.40 16.27
C VAL A 206 -5.75 10.75 14.81
N TYR A 207 -4.77 10.11 14.18
CA TYR A 207 -4.37 10.30 12.79
C TYR A 207 -5.12 9.31 11.88
N LYS A 208 -6.40 9.57 11.61
CA LYS A 208 -7.30 8.65 10.89
C LYS A 208 -7.22 8.77 9.38
N LEU A 209 -6.02 8.85 8.81
CA LEU A 209 -5.83 8.94 7.36
C LEU A 209 -5.58 7.55 6.74
N PRO A 210 -6.10 7.28 5.53
CA PRO A 210 -5.84 6.02 4.84
C PRO A 210 -4.34 5.88 4.53
N ASN A 211 -3.78 4.70 4.74
CA ASN A 211 -2.32 4.53 4.64
C ASN A 211 -1.89 3.25 3.89
N GLY A 212 -2.71 2.69 3.11
CA GLY A 212 -2.40 1.59 2.19
C GLY A 212 -3.40 1.55 1.07
N GLY A 213 -2.97 1.24 -0.13
CA GLY A 213 -3.86 1.21 -1.28
C GLY A 213 -3.11 1.17 -2.60
N MET A 214 -3.75 1.67 -3.64
CA MET A 214 -3.18 1.73 -4.98
C MET A 214 -3.52 3.06 -5.64
N SER A 215 -2.50 3.69 -6.21
CA SER A 215 -2.62 4.91 -7.02
C SER A 215 -2.06 4.68 -8.42
N THR A 216 -2.57 5.40 -9.40
CA THR A 216 -2.06 5.41 -10.76
C THR A 216 -2.28 6.79 -11.42
N THR A 217 -1.82 6.96 -12.66
CA THR A 217 -2.00 8.21 -13.41
C THR A 217 -3.38 8.30 -14.06
N VAL A 218 -3.88 9.53 -14.21
CA VAL A 218 -5.11 9.81 -14.99
C VAL A 218 -4.99 9.28 -16.42
N THR A 219 -3.78 9.34 -17.01
CA THR A 219 -3.50 8.80 -18.35
C THR A 219 -3.71 7.29 -18.40
N LYS A 220 -3.16 6.55 -17.42
CA LYS A 220 -3.32 5.08 -17.32
C LYS A 220 -4.79 4.69 -17.18
N ILE A 221 -5.55 5.41 -16.35
CA ILE A 221 -6.99 5.20 -16.17
C ILE A 221 -7.74 5.35 -17.50
N LYS A 222 -7.44 6.39 -18.27
CA LYS A 222 -8.12 6.66 -19.55
C LYS A 222 -7.73 5.68 -20.65
N GLN A 223 -6.46 5.30 -20.73
CA GLN A 223 -5.95 4.45 -21.80
C GLN A 223 -6.21 2.95 -21.55
N ASN A 224 -6.17 2.52 -20.30
CA ASN A 224 -6.23 1.08 -19.94
C ASN A 224 -7.21 0.79 -18.78
N PRO A 225 -8.48 1.24 -18.84
CA PRO A 225 -9.42 1.08 -17.71
C PRO A 225 -9.68 -0.40 -17.34
N ALA A 226 -9.64 -1.30 -18.31
CA ALA A 226 -9.81 -2.74 -18.07
C ALA A 226 -8.62 -3.34 -17.30
N GLU A 227 -7.40 -2.91 -17.58
CA GLU A 227 -6.21 -3.30 -16.83
C GLU A 227 -6.29 -2.78 -15.38
N VAL A 228 -6.61 -1.48 -15.20
CA VAL A 228 -6.77 -0.87 -13.88
C VAL A 228 -7.79 -1.63 -13.04
N ARG A 229 -8.94 -2.01 -13.63
CA ARG A 229 -9.97 -2.80 -12.94
C ARG A 229 -9.47 -4.17 -12.49
N ARG A 230 -8.70 -4.88 -13.33
CA ARG A 230 -8.12 -6.19 -12.96
C ARG A 230 -7.09 -6.06 -11.84
N VAL A 231 -6.21 -5.04 -11.88
CA VAL A 231 -5.23 -4.78 -10.81
C VAL A 231 -5.94 -4.46 -9.49
N VAL A 232 -6.96 -3.62 -9.51
CA VAL A 232 -7.78 -3.30 -8.33
C VAL A 232 -8.48 -4.54 -7.81
N ARG A 233 -9.05 -5.38 -8.69
CA ARG A 233 -9.70 -6.64 -8.31
C ARG A 233 -8.74 -7.57 -7.58
N ALA A 234 -7.53 -7.79 -8.13
CA ALA A 234 -6.52 -8.62 -7.49
C ALA A 234 -6.20 -8.13 -6.07
N LEU A 235 -6.03 -6.82 -5.90
CA LEU A 235 -5.71 -6.22 -4.61
C LEU A 235 -6.86 -6.35 -3.60
N VAL A 236 -8.10 -6.07 -4.03
CA VAL A 236 -9.29 -6.16 -3.16
C VAL A 236 -9.56 -7.61 -2.76
N GLN A 237 -9.45 -8.57 -3.69
CA GLN A 237 -9.61 -9.99 -3.39
C GLN A 237 -8.53 -10.48 -2.41
N ALA A 238 -7.28 -10.05 -2.58
CA ALA A 238 -6.21 -10.37 -1.63
C ALA A 238 -6.51 -9.81 -0.24
N THR A 239 -7.03 -8.59 -0.15
CA THR A 239 -7.39 -7.94 1.12
C THR A 239 -8.56 -8.65 1.79
N LYS A 240 -9.61 -9.03 1.03
CA LYS A 240 -10.72 -9.84 1.54
C LYS A 240 -10.22 -11.18 2.08
N PHE A 241 -9.45 -11.92 1.27
CA PHE A 241 -8.87 -13.22 1.65
C PHE A 241 -8.08 -13.11 2.96
N PHE A 242 -7.23 -12.09 3.09
CA PHE A 242 -6.42 -11.89 4.29
C PHE A 242 -7.26 -11.63 5.54
N ALA A 243 -8.38 -10.91 5.41
CA ALA A 243 -9.25 -10.53 6.52
C ALA A 243 -10.23 -11.63 6.94
N GLU A 244 -10.49 -12.62 6.09
CA GLU A 244 -11.45 -13.69 6.37
C GLU A 244 -10.92 -14.66 7.44
N PRO A 245 -11.71 -14.93 8.51
CA PRO A 245 -11.26 -15.79 9.63
C PRO A 245 -10.80 -17.18 9.22
N GLN A 246 -11.41 -17.79 8.20
CA GLN A 246 -11.02 -19.10 7.68
C GLN A 246 -9.62 -19.14 7.08
N ASN A 247 -9.10 -17.98 6.63
CA ASN A 247 -7.79 -17.84 6.01
C ASN A 247 -6.72 -17.34 7.00
N LYS A 248 -7.06 -17.20 8.30
CA LYS A 248 -6.17 -16.69 9.34
C LYS A 248 -4.83 -17.45 9.39
N ALA A 249 -4.84 -18.77 9.23
CA ALA A 249 -3.63 -19.59 9.25
C ALA A 249 -2.64 -19.20 8.13
N ASP A 250 -3.15 -18.97 6.90
CA ASP A 250 -2.33 -18.54 5.76
C ASP A 250 -1.83 -17.10 5.96
N ALA A 251 -2.70 -16.22 6.44
CA ALA A 251 -2.36 -14.83 6.73
C ALA A 251 -1.26 -14.72 7.81
N THR A 252 -1.40 -15.43 8.94
CA THR A 252 -0.41 -15.41 10.01
C THR A 252 0.90 -16.07 9.60
N LYS A 253 0.88 -17.18 8.88
CA LYS A 253 2.07 -17.80 8.27
C LYS A 253 2.81 -16.82 7.36
N TYR A 254 2.08 -16.05 6.57
CA TYR A 254 2.66 -15.03 5.71
C TYR A 254 3.32 -13.91 6.52
N LEU A 255 2.66 -13.40 7.57
CA LEU A 255 3.19 -12.36 8.45
C LEU A 255 4.48 -12.81 9.16
N THR A 256 4.48 -14.02 9.72
CA THR A 256 5.68 -14.63 10.35
C THR A 256 6.86 -14.60 9.38
N ARG A 257 6.63 -15.05 8.14
CA ARG A 257 7.69 -15.11 7.11
C ARG A 257 8.20 -13.72 6.71
N VAL A 258 7.29 -12.79 6.43
CA VAL A 258 7.64 -11.47 5.86
C VAL A 258 8.32 -10.57 6.87
N PHE A 259 7.87 -10.61 8.12
CA PHE A 259 8.37 -9.73 9.17
C PHE A 259 9.30 -10.41 10.16
N ASN A 260 9.54 -11.74 10.00
CA ASN A 260 10.35 -12.56 10.92
C ASN A 260 9.88 -12.39 12.37
N LEU A 261 8.56 -12.59 12.60
CA LEU A 261 7.93 -12.48 13.91
C LEU A 261 7.84 -13.85 14.58
N ASP A 262 7.91 -13.88 15.91
CA ASP A 262 7.49 -15.04 16.68
C ASP A 262 5.96 -15.21 16.67
N ALA A 263 5.45 -16.32 17.19
CA ALA A 263 4.04 -16.65 17.15
C ALA A 263 3.17 -15.62 17.90
N SER A 264 3.62 -15.14 19.06
CA SER A 264 2.90 -14.16 19.87
C SER A 264 2.80 -12.81 19.15
N SER A 265 3.93 -12.32 18.63
CA SER A 265 4.00 -11.08 17.87
C SER A 265 3.19 -11.15 16.58
N THR A 266 3.19 -12.32 15.91
CA THR A 266 2.39 -12.53 14.71
C THR A 266 0.89 -12.42 15.00
N GLU A 267 0.44 -13.07 16.07
CA GLU A 267 -0.96 -13.03 16.49
C GLU A 267 -1.40 -11.62 16.88
N GLU A 268 -0.58 -10.91 17.64
CA GLU A 268 -0.85 -9.53 18.04
C GLU A 268 -0.87 -8.60 16.83
N PHE A 269 0.07 -8.75 15.89
CA PHE A 269 0.06 -7.94 14.66
C PHE A 269 -1.18 -8.23 13.81
N TYR A 270 -1.55 -9.50 13.62
CA TYR A 270 -2.76 -9.88 12.91
C TYR A 270 -4.01 -9.25 13.54
N ARG A 271 -4.14 -9.35 14.87
CA ARG A 271 -5.25 -8.80 15.65
C ARG A 271 -5.38 -7.28 15.48
N ARG A 272 -4.26 -6.55 15.40
CA ARG A 272 -4.23 -5.09 15.15
C ARG A 272 -4.46 -4.74 13.70
N PHE A 273 -3.94 -5.57 12.78
CA PHE A 273 -3.91 -5.26 11.36
C PHE A 273 -5.26 -5.48 10.67
N VAL A 274 -5.94 -6.58 10.93
CA VAL A 274 -7.21 -6.93 10.25
C VAL A 274 -8.28 -5.85 10.41
N PRO A 275 -8.53 -5.27 11.59
CA PRO A 275 -9.52 -4.19 11.74
C PRO A 275 -9.17 -2.91 10.96
N SER A 276 -7.90 -2.69 10.61
CA SER A 276 -7.48 -1.53 9.82
C SER A 276 -7.74 -1.69 8.32
N LEU A 277 -8.07 -2.91 7.86
CA LEU A 277 -8.24 -3.21 6.44
C LEU A 277 -9.55 -2.67 5.88
N SER A 278 -9.48 -2.13 4.67
CA SER A 278 -10.64 -1.84 3.84
C SER A 278 -10.88 -3.00 2.87
N THR A 279 -11.74 -3.94 3.26
CA THR A 279 -12.02 -5.14 2.46
C THR A 279 -12.87 -4.86 1.21
N ASN A 280 -13.51 -3.70 1.13
CA ASN A 280 -14.26 -3.24 -0.05
C ASN A 280 -13.42 -2.33 -0.98
N GLY A 281 -12.18 -2.03 -0.61
CA GLY A 281 -11.27 -1.22 -1.42
C GLY A 281 -11.51 0.28 -1.40
N VAL A 282 -12.38 0.81 -0.52
CA VAL A 282 -12.71 2.23 -0.42
C VAL A 282 -12.58 2.75 1.01
N VAL A 283 -12.58 4.07 1.16
CA VAL A 283 -12.78 4.77 2.43
C VAL A 283 -13.80 5.89 2.24
N GLU A 284 -14.40 6.33 3.33
CA GLU A 284 -15.26 7.51 3.32
C GLU A 284 -14.45 8.73 2.85
N LEU A 285 -15.11 9.59 2.05
CA LEU A 285 -14.48 10.80 1.51
C LEU A 285 -14.04 11.78 2.61
N ASP A 286 -14.64 11.70 3.79
CA ASP A 286 -14.20 12.47 4.96
C ASP A 286 -12.75 12.17 5.35
N LYS A 287 -12.27 10.92 5.19
CA LYS A 287 -10.85 10.59 5.40
C LYS A 287 -9.94 11.22 4.33
N ILE A 288 -10.42 11.34 3.10
CA ILE A 288 -9.69 12.07 2.03
C ILE A 288 -9.71 13.57 2.30
N LYS A 289 -10.85 14.09 2.77
CA LYS A 289 -11.00 15.50 3.18
C LYS A 289 -9.99 15.89 4.28
N LEU A 290 -9.71 15.00 5.25
CA LEU A 290 -8.67 15.25 6.26
C LEU A 290 -7.28 15.45 5.63
N ILE A 291 -6.97 14.78 4.51
CA ILE A 291 -5.70 15.02 3.78
C ILE A 291 -5.70 16.42 3.16
N VAL A 292 -6.82 16.84 2.57
CA VAL A 292 -6.99 18.18 1.99
C VAL A 292 -6.85 19.27 3.06
N ASP A 293 -7.56 19.09 4.19
CA ASP A 293 -7.53 20.04 5.31
C ASP A 293 -6.11 20.17 5.89
N GLY A 294 -5.42 19.05 6.10
CA GLY A 294 -4.02 19.04 6.53
C GLY A 294 -3.06 19.66 5.51
N ALA A 295 -3.34 19.55 4.20
CA ALA A 295 -2.55 20.22 3.15
C ALA A 295 -2.76 21.74 3.18
N LEU A 296 -4.00 22.20 3.38
CA LEU A 296 -4.32 23.64 3.57
C LEU A 296 -3.63 24.20 4.80
N GLU A 297 -3.74 23.54 5.95
CA GLU A 297 -3.10 23.97 7.21
C GLU A 297 -1.57 24.11 7.10
N ARG A 298 -0.94 23.24 6.30
CA ARG A 298 0.52 23.26 6.07
C ARG A 298 0.93 24.21 4.95
N GLY A 299 -0.02 24.89 4.30
CA GLY A 299 0.25 25.80 3.19
C GLY A 299 0.71 25.08 1.90
N LEU A 300 0.46 23.78 1.77
CA LEU A 300 0.77 23.02 0.55
C LEU A 300 -0.15 23.38 -0.62
N ILE A 301 -1.37 23.82 -0.31
CA ILE A 301 -2.36 24.37 -1.23
C ILE A 301 -2.96 25.62 -0.63
N THR A 302 -3.44 26.53 -1.47
CA THR A 302 -4.06 27.80 -1.06
C THR A 302 -5.59 27.81 -1.18
N LYS A 303 -6.14 26.81 -1.86
CA LYS A 303 -7.58 26.65 -2.07
C LYS A 303 -7.98 25.21 -1.75
N ARG A 304 -9.20 25.03 -1.19
CA ARG A 304 -9.79 23.71 -0.96
C ARG A 304 -10.02 23.02 -2.29
N VAL A 305 -9.76 21.72 -2.32
CA VAL A 305 -10.04 20.82 -3.45
C VAL A 305 -11.05 19.79 -2.99
N GLU A 306 -12.02 19.49 -3.83
CA GLU A 306 -13.05 18.50 -3.51
C GLU A 306 -12.44 17.08 -3.48
N PRO A 307 -12.65 16.31 -2.39
CA PRO A 307 -12.06 14.97 -2.19
C PRO A 307 -12.33 14.00 -3.35
N GLU A 308 -13.50 14.08 -3.98
CA GLU A 308 -13.92 13.25 -5.10
C GLU A 308 -12.99 13.37 -6.31
N THR A 309 -12.37 14.54 -6.49
CA THR A 309 -11.46 14.79 -7.61
C THR A 309 -10.09 14.14 -7.43
N LEU A 310 -9.78 13.64 -6.25
CA LEU A 310 -8.49 13.06 -5.87
C LEU A 310 -8.49 11.52 -5.97
N VAL A 311 -9.68 10.92 -6.05
CA VAL A 311 -9.88 9.48 -6.05
C VAL A 311 -10.68 9.03 -7.27
N ASP A 312 -10.57 7.75 -7.62
CA ASP A 312 -11.47 7.09 -8.57
C ASP A 312 -11.77 5.67 -8.08
N PHE A 313 -12.79 5.56 -7.23
CA PHE A 313 -13.25 4.29 -6.70
C PHE A 313 -14.28 3.58 -7.60
N SER A 314 -14.43 4.00 -8.85
CA SER A 314 -15.32 3.32 -9.80
C SER A 314 -14.84 1.88 -10.11
N PHE A 315 -13.54 1.64 -9.98
CA PHE A 315 -12.91 0.36 -10.27
C PHE A 315 -13.18 -0.73 -9.22
N VAL A 316 -13.64 -0.36 -8.01
CA VAL A 316 -14.01 -1.33 -6.96
C VAL A 316 -15.49 -1.71 -6.99
N LYS A 317 -16.32 -1.00 -7.77
CA LYS A 317 -17.76 -1.28 -7.85
C LYS A 317 -18.02 -2.67 -8.43
N GLY A 318 -18.79 -3.49 -7.68
CA GLY A 318 -19.17 -4.85 -8.10
C GLY A 318 -18.05 -5.91 -7.95
N LEU A 319 -17.02 -5.64 -7.14
CA LEU A 319 -15.97 -6.61 -6.80
C LEU A 319 -16.34 -7.40 -5.55
#